data_efb8bd24d5f1f551ae36fe6037503fd1
#
_entry.id   efb8bd24d5f1f551ae36fe6037503fd1
#
_cell.length_a   1.000
_cell.length_b   1.000
_cell.length_c   1.000
_cell.angle_alpha   90.00
_cell.angle_beta   90.00
_cell.angle_gamma   90.00
#
_symmetry.space_group_name_H-M   'P 1'
#
loop_
_entity.id
_entity.type
_entity.pdbx_description
1 polymer ?
#
loop_
_entity_poly.entity_id
_entity_poly.type
_entity_poly.pdbx_seq_one_letter_code
_entity_poly.pdbx_strand_id
1 'polypeptide(L)'
;FEVRQELAYGSRVRLRRHAEDDELRRIPDSAEAALPPHEVKTNEQLYLTAIHLEQYRHATWSPVDYYEEALRRDPNDARCLNAYGLWLLRRGRFDKAEPMLRHAVKIITKRNPNPYDSEPIYNLALCLKYQGKKAEAYELFWKSTWSKACADAGYFEAAKISVEQRRFEDALDEVERCLDSNWHNHKARALKATILRYLRRNDEALALISESLKMDQFNYGCRYEQYLL
;
A
#
# COMPACT_ATOMS: atom_id res chain seq x y z
N PHE A 1 -7.60 -39.63 2.56
CA PHE A 1 -8.31 -39.06 1.39
C PHE A 1 -7.29 -38.60 0.39
N GLU A 2 -7.23 -39.24 -0.79
CA GLU A 2 -6.41 -38.78 -1.91
C GLU A 2 -7.23 -37.77 -2.70
N VAL A 3 -6.69 -36.55 -2.83
CA VAL A 3 -7.23 -35.56 -3.79
C VAL A 3 -6.40 -35.65 -5.06
N ARG A 4 -7.00 -36.06 -6.16
CA ARG A 4 -6.39 -36.03 -7.48
C ARG A 4 -6.75 -34.70 -8.15
N GLN A 5 -5.76 -33.90 -8.43
CA GLN A 5 -5.92 -32.70 -9.24
C GLN A 5 -5.19 -32.91 -10.57
N GLU A 6 -5.92 -32.86 -11.68
CA GLU A 6 -5.33 -32.88 -13.02
C GLU A 6 -4.89 -31.45 -13.37
N LEU A 7 -3.59 -31.24 -13.53
CA LEU A 7 -3.05 -29.98 -14.03
C LEU A 7 -3.07 -29.96 -15.56
N ALA A 8 -3.22 -28.78 -16.16
CA ALA A 8 -3.38 -28.53 -17.59
C ALA A 8 -2.27 -29.09 -18.51
N TYR A 9 -1.21 -29.68 -17.94
CA TYR A 9 -0.08 -30.28 -18.67
C TYR A 9 0.06 -31.79 -18.46
N GLY A 10 -0.97 -32.49 -18.02
CA GLY A 10 -0.96 -33.96 -17.93
C GLY A 10 -0.08 -34.53 -16.78
N SER A 11 0.49 -33.74 -15.93
CA SER A 11 1.22 -34.20 -14.76
C SER A 11 0.26 -34.47 -13.60
N ARG A 12 0.25 -35.71 -13.11
CA ARG A 12 -0.54 -36.11 -11.94
C ARG A 12 0.26 -35.79 -10.68
N VAL A 13 -0.08 -34.73 -9.98
CA VAL A 13 0.47 -34.45 -8.65
C VAL A 13 -0.39 -35.17 -7.62
N ARG A 14 0.21 -36.14 -6.90
CA ARG A 14 -0.39 -36.72 -5.70
C ARG A 14 -0.10 -35.83 -4.52
N LEU A 15 -1.05 -35.07 -4.07
CA LEU A 15 -1.00 -34.43 -2.78
C LEU A 15 -1.31 -35.49 -1.70
N ARG A 16 -0.27 -36.05 -1.10
CA ARG A 16 -0.43 -36.82 0.13
C ARG A 16 -0.63 -35.84 1.27
N ARG A 17 -1.84 -35.84 1.83
CA ARG A 17 -2.06 -35.26 3.15
C ARG A 17 -1.26 -36.15 4.11
N HIS A 18 -0.23 -35.61 4.76
CA HIS A 18 0.38 -36.29 5.89
C HIS A 18 -0.68 -36.39 6.99
N ALA A 19 -1.27 -37.58 7.09
CA ALA A 19 -2.43 -37.84 7.95
C ALA A 19 -2.07 -37.96 9.43
N GLU A 20 -0.79 -37.82 9.82
CA GLU A 20 -0.30 -38.28 11.10
C GLU A 20 0.47 -37.22 11.92
N ASP A 21 0.40 -35.94 11.53
CA ASP A 21 0.86 -34.90 12.43
C ASP A 21 -0.24 -34.64 13.48
N ASP A 22 -0.14 -35.25 14.63
CA ASP A 22 -1.07 -35.01 15.76
C ASP A 22 -1.10 -33.52 16.15
N GLU A 23 -0.03 -32.76 15.90
CA GLU A 23 0.01 -31.31 16.06
C GLU A 23 -0.95 -30.58 15.11
N LEU A 24 -1.14 -31.08 13.87
CA LEU A 24 -2.09 -30.52 12.90
C LEU A 24 -3.56 -30.86 13.21
N ARG A 25 -3.79 -31.88 14.04
CA ARG A 25 -5.13 -32.29 14.48
C ARG A 25 -5.56 -31.63 15.79
N ARG A 26 -4.62 -31.00 16.50
CA ARG A 26 -4.93 -30.32 17.74
C ARG A 26 -5.77 -29.08 17.40
N ILE A 27 -7.00 -29.08 17.86
CA ILE A 27 -7.85 -27.89 17.77
C ILE A 27 -7.17 -26.81 18.63
N PRO A 28 -6.78 -25.67 18.06
CA PRO A 28 -6.16 -24.61 18.85
C PRO A 28 -7.14 -24.15 19.93
N ASP A 29 -6.59 -23.74 21.06
CA ASP A 29 -7.38 -23.16 22.15
C ASP A 29 -8.16 -21.94 21.62
N SER A 30 -9.29 -21.64 22.26
CA SER A 30 -10.09 -20.48 21.91
C SER A 30 -9.26 -19.20 21.99
N ALA A 31 -9.47 -18.28 21.04
CA ALA A 31 -8.80 -16.98 21.07
C ALA A 31 -9.10 -16.23 22.38
N GLU A 32 -8.06 -15.76 23.04
CA GLU A 32 -8.19 -14.94 24.23
C GLU A 32 -8.49 -13.49 23.83
N ALA A 33 -9.25 -12.79 24.67
CA ALA A 33 -9.49 -11.35 24.48
C ALA A 33 -8.18 -10.57 24.60
N ALA A 34 -8.07 -9.49 23.81
CA ALA A 34 -6.91 -8.60 23.92
C ALA A 34 -6.80 -8.03 25.35
N LEU A 35 -5.58 -8.03 25.90
CA LEU A 35 -5.32 -7.43 27.20
C LEU A 35 -5.50 -5.90 27.13
N PRO A 36 -5.92 -5.23 28.21
CA PRO A 36 -5.88 -3.78 28.30
C PRO A 36 -4.49 -3.23 27.95
N PRO A 37 -4.38 -2.08 27.26
CA PRO A 37 -3.08 -1.60 26.76
C PRO A 37 -1.97 -1.50 27.83
N HIS A 38 -2.32 -1.10 29.06
CA HIS A 38 -1.37 -0.94 30.15
C HIS A 38 -0.82 -2.28 30.67
N GLU A 39 -1.53 -3.38 30.48
CA GLU A 39 -1.12 -4.74 30.88
C GLU A 39 -0.26 -5.44 29.82
N VAL A 40 -0.26 -4.95 28.58
CA VAL A 40 0.57 -5.48 27.51
C VAL A 40 2.05 -5.21 27.80
N LYS A 41 2.89 -6.25 27.77
CA LYS A 41 4.26 -6.18 28.29
C LYS A 41 5.21 -5.34 27.44
N THR A 42 5.11 -5.41 26.11
CA THR A 42 6.09 -4.79 25.19
C THR A 42 5.42 -3.90 24.15
N ASN A 43 6.17 -2.90 23.64
CA ASN A 43 5.70 -2.05 22.54
C ASN A 43 5.43 -2.85 21.26
N GLU A 44 6.20 -3.94 21.01
CA GLU A 44 5.94 -4.85 19.89
C GLU A 44 4.55 -5.45 19.98
N GLN A 45 4.17 -5.98 21.15
CA GLN A 45 2.85 -6.56 21.35
C GLN A 45 1.73 -5.50 21.26
N LEU A 46 1.96 -4.28 21.78
CA LEU A 46 1.03 -3.17 21.61
C LEU A 46 0.80 -2.85 20.13
N TYR A 47 1.87 -2.73 19.35
CA TYR A 47 1.81 -2.49 17.92
C TYR A 47 1.05 -3.59 17.17
N LEU A 48 1.41 -4.86 17.40
CA LEU A 48 0.76 -6.00 16.75
C LEU A 48 -0.71 -6.11 17.13
N THR A 49 -1.06 -5.89 18.40
CA THR A 49 -2.45 -5.88 18.85
C THR A 49 -3.24 -4.76 18.18
N ALA A 50 -2.68 -3.55 18.10
CA ALA A 50 -3.34 -2.42 17.45
C ALA A 50 -3.61 -2.69 15.97
N ILE A 51 -2.64 -3.22 15.22
CA ILE A 51 -2.82 -3.59 13.82
C ILE A 51 -3.90 -4.66 13.67
N HIS A 52 -3.87 -5.69 14.52
CA HIS A 52 -4.87 -6.75 14.50
C HIS A 52 -6.29 -6.20 14.71
N LEU A 53 -6.48 -5.34 15.70
CA LEU A 53 -7.77 -4.70 15.97
C LEU A 53 -8.24 -3.82 14.80
N GLU A 54 -7.31 -3.13 14.12
CA GLU A 54 -7.63 -2.33 12.93
C GLU A 54 -8.05 -3.21 11.75
N GLN A 55 -7.33 -4.30 11.49
CA GLN A 55 -7.62 -5.24 10.40
C GLN A 55 -8.99 -5.91 10.56
N TYR A 56 -9.29 -6.36 11.75
CA TYR A 56 -10.56 -7.05 12.05
C TYR A 56 -11.69 -6.10 12.46
N ARG A 57 -11.43 -4.79 12.53
CA ARG A 57 -12.41 -3.75 12.91
C ARG A 57 -13.15 -4.13 14.19
N HIS A 58 -12.37 -4.42 15.23
CA HIS A 58 -12.92 -4.88 16.50
C HIS A 58 -13.89 -3.84 17.08
N ALA A 59 -15.09 -4.30 17.52
CA ALA A 59 -16.16 -3.40 17.95
C ALA A 59 -15.92 -2.77 19.33
N THR A 60 -15.23 -3.49 20.23
CA THR A 60 -15.10 -3.11 21.65
C THR A 60 -13.79 -2.41 21.95
N TRP A 61 -12.68 -2.83 21.30
CA TRP A 61 -11.35 -2.29 21.56
C TRP A 61 -10.91 -1.37 20.44
N SER A 62 -10.40 -0.20 20.81
CA SER A 62 -9.86 0.76 19.85
C SER A 62 -8.36 0.53 19.63
N PRO A 63 -7.86 0.44 18.38
CA PRO A 63 -6.42 0.38 18.11
C PRO A 63 -5.67 1.62 18.62
N VAL A 64 -6.34 2.76 18.73
CA VAL A 64 -5.75 4.03 19.18
C VAL A 64 -5.19 3.91 20.59
N ASP A 65 -5.91 3.27 21.50
CA ASP A 65 -5.51 3.15 22.90
C ASP A 65 -4.17 2.40 23.03
N TYR A 66 -3.92 1.44 22.14
CA TYR A 66 -2.66 0.69 22.09
C TYR A 66 -1.53 1.51 21.47
N TYR A 67 -1.82 2.27 20.39
CA TYR A 67 -0.81 3.18 19.81
C TYR A 67 -0.42 4.28 20.81
N GLU A 68 -1.38 4.86 21.51
CA GLU A 68 -1.11 5.91 22.50
C GLU A 68 -0.29 5.37 23.67
N GLU A 69 -0.60 4.18 24.18
CA GLU A 69 0.20 3.53 25.22
C GLU A 69 1.63 3.22 24.76
N ALA A 70 1.78 2.71 23.51
CA ALA A 70 3.10 2.45 22.96
C ALA A 70 3.93 3.75 22.84
N LEU A 71 3.32 4.82 22.37
CA LEU A 71 3.99 6.13 22.21
C LEU A 71 4.23 6.83 23.56
N ARG A 72 3.42 6.54 24.58
CA ARG A 72 3.68 6.98 25.96
C ARG A 72 4.94 6.35 26.53
N ARG A 73 5.19 5.06 26.22
CA ARG A 73 6.39 4.32 26.66
C ARG A 73 7.63 4.69 25.84
N ASP A 74 7.47 4.77 24.50
CA ASP A 74 8.53 5.19 23.59
C ASP A 74 7.97 6.18 22.55
N PRO A 75 8.15 7.50 22.78
CA PRO A 75 7.72 8.54 21.85
C PRO A 75 8.42 8.48 20.46
N ASN A 76 9.50 7.69 20.35
CA ASN A 76 10.27 7.53 19.12
C ASN A 76 10.02 6.17 18.44
N ASP A 77 9.00 5.42 18.81
CA ASP A 77 8.60 4.22 18.08
C ASP A 77 8.04 4.61 16.70
N ALA A 78 8.90 4.57 15.68
CA ALA A 78 8.55 4.98 14.32
C ALA A 78 7.41 4.16 13.71
N ARG A 79 7.27 2.89 14.09
CA ARG A 79 6.20 2.00 13.59
C ARG A 79 4.85 2.43 14.16
N CYS A 80 4.78 2.69 15.46
CA CYS A 80 3.56 3.17 16.11
C CYS A 80 3.19 4.58 15.62
N LEU A 81 4.17 5.48 15.43
CA LEU A 81 3.95 6.81 14.84
C LEU A 81 3.39 6.71 13.42
N ASN A 82 3.95 5.84 12.58
CA ASN A 82 3.46 5.63 11.21
C ASN A 82 2.05 5.03 11.20
N ALA A 83 1.81 3.97 11.96
CA ALA A 83 0.52 3.29 11.98
C ALA A 83 -0.60 4.20 12.53
N TYR A 84 -0.35 4.90 13.62
CA TYR A 84 -1.31 5.87 14.16
C TYR A 84 -1.51 7.07 13.22
N GLY A 85 -0.43 7.57 12.62
CA GLY A 85 -0.51 8.60 11.59
C GLY A 85 -1.36 8.16 10.39
N LEU A 86 -1.20 6.93 9.91
CA LEU A 86 -2.02 6.35 8.84
C LEU A 86 -3.49 6.18 9.26
N TRP A 87 -3.73 5.75 10.50
CA TRP A 87 -5.08 5.65 11.06
C TRP A 87 -5.81 7.00 11.05
N LEU A 88 -5.11 8.08 11.43
CA LEU A 88 -5.63 9.45 11.40
C LEU A 88 -5.85 9.95 9.97
N LEU A 89 -4.88 9.69 9.07
CA LEU A 89 -4.95 10.04 7.65
C LEU A 89 -6.19 9.44 6.98
N ARG A 90 -6.45 8.15 7.19
CA ARG A 90 -7.62 7.45 6.65
C ARG A 90 -8.96 8.04 7.14
N ARG A 91 -8.93 8.82 8.22
CA ARG A 91 -10.10 9.51 8.80
C ARG A 91 -10.14 11.00 8.48
N GLY A 92 -9.26 11.47 7.58
CA GLY A 92 -9.18 12.87 7.19
C GLY A 92 -8.62 13.81 8.26
N ARG A 93 -8.02 13.26 9.33
CA ARG A 93 -7.44 14.05 10.43
C ARG A 93 -5.99 14.41 10.10
N PHE A 94 -5.81 15.14 9.00
CA PHE A 94 -4.48 15.47 8.45
C PHE A 94 -3.66 16.35 9.39
N ASP A 95 -4.31 17.25 10.12
CA ASP A 95 -3.74 18.12 11.14
C ASP A 95 -2.98 17.35 12.24
N LYS A 96 -3.53 16.20 12.63
CA LYS A 96 -2.92 15.32 13.64
C LYS A 96 -2.00 14.27 13.02
N ALA A 97 -2.29 13.81 11.80
CA ALA A 97 -1.50 12.80 11.12
C ALA A 97 -0.12 13.33 10.70
N GLU A 98 -0.06 14.55 10.15
CA GLU A 98 1.19 15.14 9.62
C GLU A 98 2.32 15.17 10.65
N PRO A 99 2.17 15.73 11.87
CA PRO A 99 3.26 15.77 12.84
C PRO A 99 3.76 14.38 13.24
N MET A 100 2.88 13.38 13.35
CA MET A 100 3.28 12.01 13.66
C MET A 100 4.08 11.38 12.52
N LEU A 101 3.60 11.52 11.27
CA LEU A 101 4.28 11.00 10.09
C LEU A 101 5.63 11.69 9.86
N ARG A 102 5.71 13.02 10.05
CA ARG A 102 6.98 13.76 10.01
C ARG A 102 7.96 13.26 11.07
N HIS A 103 7.48 12.99 12.27
CA HIS A 103 8.32 12.43 13.35
C HIS A 103 8.82 11.03 12.98
N ALA A 104 7.95 10.15 12.49
CA ALA A 104 8.34 8.82 12.00
C ALA A 104 9.43 8.92 10.92
N VAL A 105 9.23 9.76 9.90
CA VAL A 105 10.20 10.00 8.82
C VAL A 105 11.53 10.50 9.37
N LYS A 106 11.52 11.46 10.30
CA LYS A 106 12.74 11.98 10.94
C LYS A 106 13.54 10.88 11.65
N ILE A 107 12.85 9.95 12.31
CA ILE A 107 13.50 8.85 13.03
C ILE A 107 14.12 7.86 12.04
N ILE A 108 13.37 7.37 11.06
CA ILE A 108 13.87 6.36 10.12
C ILE A 108 14.97 6.88 9.21
N THR A 109 14.99 8.19 8.91
CA THR A 109 16.00 8.81 8.05
C THR A 109 17.20 9.35 8.82
N LYS A 110 17.22 9.28 10.14
CA LYS A 110 18.29 9.86 10.98
C LYS A 110 19.68 9.35 10.64
N ARG A 111 19.81 8.06 10.33
CA ARG A 111 21.10 7.41 10.02
C ARG A 111 21.24 6.97 8.57
N ASN A 112 20.12 6.80 7.89
CA ASN A 112 20.07 6.39 6.49
C ASN A 112 19.01 7.25 5.78
N PRO A 113 19.39 8.16 4.88
CA PRO A 113 18.45 8.99 4.14
C PRO A 113 17.49 8.16 3.26
N ASN A 114 17.88 6.93 2.88
CA ASN A 114 17.07 6.00 2.11
C ASN A 114 16.83 4.73 2.94
N PRO A 115 15.87 4.77 3.89
CA PRO A 115 15.57 3.63 4.74
C PRO A 115 15.01 2.46 3.93
N TYR A 116 15.22 1.23 4.42
CA TYR A 116 14.69 0.03 3.78
C TYR A 116 13.15 0.06 3.71
N ASP A 117 12.52 0.50 4.80
CA ASP A 117 11.08 0.75 4.84
C ASP A 117 10.79 2.23 4.61
N SER A 118 10.18 2.53 3.48
CA SER A 118 9.76 3.89 3.11
C SER A 118 8.25 4.13 3.26
N GLU A 119 7.52 3.23 3.88
CA GLU A 119 6.07 3.42 4.12
C GLU A 119 5.75 4.72 4.86
N PRO A 120 6.49 5.14 5.92
CA PRO A 120 6.24 6.42 6.57
C PRO A 120 6.42 7.63 5.64
N ILE A 121 7.37 7.55 4.69
CA ILE A 121 7.60 8.60 3.69
C ILE A 121 6.42 8.69 2.73
N TYR A 122 5.94 7.54 2.25
CA TYR A 122 4.77 7.46 1.38
C TYR A 122 3.50 7.98 2.07
N ASN A 123 3.25 7.58 3.32
CA ASN A 123 2.10 8.02 4.09
C ASN A 123 2.15 9.53 4.38
N LEU A 124 3.33 10.09 4.65
CA LEU A 124 3.50 11.54 4.76
C LEU A 124 3.19 12.25 3.45
N ALA A 125 3.67 11.72 2.33
CA ALA A 125 3.38 12.27 1.00
C ALA A 125 1.87 12.28 0.71
N LEU A 126 1.15 11.21 1.03
CA LEU A 126 -0.31 11.16 0.92
C LEU A 126 -0.98 12.24 1.80
N CYS A 127 -0.55 12.36 3.05
CA CYS A 127 -1.09 13.34 3.97
C CYS A 127 -0.93 14.78 3.43
N LEU A 128 0.23 15.10 2.91
CA LEU A 128 0.54 16.41 2.31
C LEU A 128 -0.25 16.64 1.01
N LYS A 129 -0.35 15.64 0.17
CA LYS A 129 -1.15 15.70 -1.07
C LYS A 129 -2.61 16.07 -0.76
N TYR A 130 -3.24 15.41 0.21
CA TYR A 130 -4.62 15.70 0.60
C TYR A 130 -4.80 17.08 1.26
N GLN A 131 -3.74 17.65 1.79
CA GLN A 131 -3.73 19.04 2.27
C GLN A 131 -3.44 20.08 1.16
N GLY A 132 -3.25 19.65 -0.10
CA GLY A 132 -2.91 20.53 -1.22
C GLY A 132 -1.42 20.90 -1.32
N LYS A 133 -0.55 20.38 -0.44
CA LYS A 133 0.90 20.62 -0.44
C LYS A 133 1.58 19.73 -1.49
N LYS A 134 1.15 19.85 -2.76
CA LYS A 134 1.51 18.92 -3.84
C LYS A 134 2.98 18.88 -4.19
N ALA A 135 3.69 20.01 -4.10
CA ALA A 135 5.13 20.08 -4.42
C ALA A 135 5.95 19.22 -3.45
N GLU A 136 5.74 19.39 -2.13
CA GLU A 136 6.42 18.59 -1.12
C GLU A 136 5.99 17.10 -1.20
N ALA A 137 4.72 16.85 -1.46
CA ALA A 137 4.22 15.49 -1.64
C ALA A 137 4.89 14.78 -2.81
N TYR A 138 5.09 15.47 -3.94
CA TYR A 138 5.75 14.92 -5.12
C TYR A 138 7.17 14.44 -4.81
N GLU A 139 7.97 15.29 -4.15
CA GLU A 139 9.34 14.94 -3.75
C GLU A 139 9.38 13.70 -2.83
N LEU A 140 8.43 13.63 -1.90
CA LEU A 140 8.33 12.49 -0.97
C LEU A 140 7.81 11.22 -1.66
N PHE A 141 6.91 11.32 -2.64
CA PHE A 141 6.53 10.16 -3.44
C PHE A 141 7.73 9.60 -4.19
N TRP A 142 8.52 10.44 -4.86
CA TRP A 142 9.77 10.02 -5.49
C TRP A 142 10.74 9.40 -4.49
N LYS A 143 10.90 10.00 -3.32
CA LYS A 143 11.76 9.44 -2.27
C LYS A 143 11.28 8.07 -1.80
N SER A 144 9.98 7.85 -1.72
CA SER A 144 9.42 6.56 -1.28
C SER A 144 9.68 5.41 -2.26
N THR A 145 9.92 5.70 -3.54
CA THR A 145 10.16 4.68 -4.58
C THR A 145 11.48 3.92 -4.44
N TRP A 146 12.39 4.40 -3.58
CA TRP A 146 13.63 3.68 -3.28
C TRP A 146 13.40 2.35 -2.56
N SER A 147 12.28 2.22 -1.87
CA SER A 147 11.82 0.93 -1.34
C SER A 147 10.94 0.22 -2.37
N LYS A 148 11.27 -1.02 -2.70
CA LYS A 148 10.50 -1.82 -3.66
C LYS A 148 9.02 -1.95 -3.26
N ALA A 149 8.75 -2.00 -1.96
CA ALA A 149 7.38 -2.11 -1.43
C ALA A 149 6.49 -0.90 -1.74
N CYS A 150 7.09 0.30 -1.89
CA CYS A 150 6.36 1.54 -2.18
C CYS A 150 6.58 2.05 -3.61
N ALA A 151 7.38 1.35 -4.44
CA ALA A 151 7.82 1.86 -5.74
C ALA A 151 6.64 2.12 -6.69
N ASP A 152 5.78 1.13 -6.91
CA ASP A 152 4.62 1.28 -7.81
C ASP A 152 3.64 2.35 -7.31
N ALA A 153 3.33 2.34 -6.02
CA ALA A 153 2.44 3.32 -5.42
C ALA A 153 3.01 4.74 -5.47
N GLY A 154 4.30 4.92 -5.18
CA GLY A 154 4.99 6.20 -5.23
C GLY A 154 5.02 6.80 -6.64
N TYR A 155 5.44 6.02 -7.63
CA TYR A 155 5.44 6.46 -9.04
C TYR A 155 4.01 6.76 -9.55
N PHE A 156 3.02 5.96 -9.18
CA PHE A 156 1.64 6.21 -9.56
C PHE A 156 1.10 7.53 -9.00
N GLU A 157 1.38 7.84 -7.74
CA GLU A 157 0.95 9.10 -7.13
C GLU A 157 1.72 10.30 -7.68
N ALA A 158 3.02 10.15 -8.00
CA ALA A 158 3.81 11.17 -8.69
C ALA A 158 3.24 11.45 -10.08
N ALA A 159 2.97 10.43 -10.90
CA ALA A 159 2.37 10.55 -12.23
C ALA A 159 1.04 11.31 -12.19
N LYS A 160 0.19 11.07 -11.19
CA LYS A 160 -1.06 11.82 -11.03
C LYS A 160 -0.83 13.32 -10.80
N ILE A 161 0.17 13.66 -10.00
CA ILE A 161 0.52 15.07 -9.78
C ILE A 161 1.07 15.70 -11.06
N SER A 162 1.91 14.98 -11.80
CA SER A 162 2.45 15.45 -13.08
C SER A 162 1.36 15.66 -14.13
N VAL A 163 0.35 14.77 -14.22
CA VAL A 163 -0.83 14.94 -15.07
C VAL A 163 -1.65 16.18 -14.67
N GLU A 164 -1.90 16.39 -13.38
CA GLU A 164 -2.60 17.58 -12.91
C GLU A 164 -1.86 18.89 -13.25
N GLN A 165 -0.53 18.83 -13.31
CA GLN A 165 0.33 19.95 -13.72
C GLN A 165 0.54 20.03 -15.24
N ARG A 166 -0.09 19.15 -16.02
CA ARG A 166 0.04 19.01 -17.48
C ARG A 166 1.47 18.70 -17.97
N ARG A 167 2.29 18.10 -17.10
CA ARG A 167 3.62 17.60 -17.44
C ARG A 167 3.51 16.15 -17.96
N PHE A 168 2.95 16.00 -19.17
CA PHE A 168 2.55 14.68 -19.67
C PHE A 168 3.72 13.75 -19.99
N GLU A 169 4.86 14.29 -20.43
CA GLU A 169 6.07 13.47 -20.69
C GLU A 169 6.67 12.94 -19.38
N ASP A 170 6.77 13.77 -18.34
CA ASP A 170 7.22 13.33 -17.02
C ASP A 170 6.25 12.28 -16.46
N ALA A 171 4.94 12.54 -16.60
CA ALA A 171 3.91 11.60 -16.15
C ALA A 171 3.97 10.26 -16.88
N LEU A 172 4.38 10.24 -18.16
CA LEU A 172 4.56 9.01 -18.92
C LEU A 172 5.73 8.19 -18.37
N ASP A 173 6.90 8.80 -18.12
CA ASP A 173 8.04 8.12 -17.51
C ASP A 173 7.67 7.53 -16.13
N GLU A 174 6.98 8.33 -15.30
CA GLU A 174 6.57 7.91 -13.96
C GLU A 174 5.58 6.74 -13.99
N VAL A 175 4.57 6.78 -14.86
CA VAL A 175 3.59 5.67 -14.95
C VAL A 175 4.21 4.42 -15.57
N GLU A 176 5.21 4.55 -16.45
CA GLU A 176 5.98 3.42 -16.97
C GLU A 176 6.79 2.75 -15.87
N ARG A 177 7.50 3.49 -15.04
CA ARG A 177 8.20 2.98 -13.85
C ARG A 177 7.24 2.30 -12.86
N CYS A 178 6.04 2.84 -12.70
CA CYS A 178 4.99 2.18 -11.91
C CYS A 178 4.65 0.81 -12.49
N LEU A 179 4.44 0.72 -13.80
CA LEU A 179 4.08 -0.53 -14.49
C LEU A 179 5.24 -1.53 -14.54
N ASP A 180 6.48 -1.06 -14.63
CA ASP A 180 7.68 -1.92 -14.50
C ASP A 180 7.76 -2.56 -13.11
N SER A 181 7.29 -1.85 -12.10
CA SER A 181 7.24 -2.36 -10.72
C SER A 181 6.05 -3.27 -10.47
N ASN A 182 4.89 -2.96 -11.07
CA ASN A 182 3.63 -3.67 -10.93
C ASN A 182 2.81 -3.61 -12.23
N TRP A 183 3.08 -4.57 -13.12
CA TRP A 183 2.43 -4.68 -14.43
C TRP A 183 0.89 -4.79 -14.36
N HIS A 184 0.37 -5.37 -13.30
CA HIS A 184 -1.06 -5.54 -13.07
C HIS A 184 -1.75 -4.34 -12.39
N ASN A 185 -1.09 -3.19 -12.30
CA ASN A 185 -1.73 -1.98 -11.80
C ASN A 185 -2.71 -1.43 -12.85
N HIS A 186 -3.95 -1.90 -12.81
CA HIS A 186 -5.01 -1.51 -13.76
C HIS A 186 -5.30 0.00 -13.77
N LYS A 187 -5.14 0.69 -12.61
CA LYS A 187 -5.29 2.15 -12.53
C LYS A 187 -4.15 2.87 -13.25
N ALA A 188 -2.93 2.37 -13.12
CA ALA A 188 -1.78 2.92 -13.84
C ALA A 188 -1.89 2.71 -15.35
N ARG A 189 -2.40 1.55 -15.79
CA ARG A 189 -2.67 1.29 -17.22
C ARG A 189 -3.70 2.26 -17.81
N ALA A 190 -4.78 2.53 -17.09
CA ALA A 190 -5.76 3.52 -17.51
C ALA A 190 -5.16 4.94 -17.54
N LEU A 191 -4.36 5.32 -16.52
CA LEU A 191 -3.68 6.60 -16.49
C LEU A 191 -2.69 6.75 -17.66
N LYS A 192 -1.91 5.69 -17.99
CA LYS A 192 -1.02 5.69 -19.15
C LYS A 192 -1.79 5.90 -20.45
N ALA A 193 -2.93 5.24 -20.63
CA ALA A 193 -3.78 5.46 -21.81
C ALA A 193 -4.25 6.92 -21.91
N THR A 194 -4.67 7.51 -20.79
CA THR A 194 -5.02 8.94 -20.72
C THR A 194 -3.86 9.83 -21.14
N ILE A 195 -2.66 9.60 -20.59
CA ILE A 195 -1.45 10.38 -20.90
C ILE A 195 -1.11 10.29 -22.39
N LEU A 196 -1.09 9.07 -22.95
CA LEU A 196 -0.81 8.85 -24.38
C LEU A 196 -1.80 9.59 -25.27
N ARG A 197 -3.10 9.62 -24.94
CA ARG A 197 -4.09 10.41 -25.68
C ARG A 197 -3.79 11.91 -25.61
N TYR A 198 -3.41 12.44 -24.47
CA TYR A 198 -3.01 13.86 -24.37
C TYR A 198 -1.76 14.17 -25.17
N LEU A 199 -0.82 13.22 -25.27
CA LEU A 199 0.38 13.32 -26.11
C LEU A 199 0.11 13.06 -27.61
N ARG A 200 -1.13 12.82 -28.01
CA ARG A 200 -1.53 12.45 -29.39
C ARG A 200 -0.93 11.14 -29.91
N ARG A 201 -0.50 10.26 -29.01
CA ARG A 201 0.03 8.92 -29.33
C ARG A 201 -1.11 7.90 -29.31
N ASN A 202 -2.11 8.12 -30.16
CA ASN A 202 -3.39 7.39 -30.12
C ASN A 202 -3.23 5.91 -30.45
N ASP A 203 -2.36 5.53 -31.37
CA ASP A 203 -2.14 4.12 -31.74
C ASP A 203 -1.58 3.32 -30.56
N GLU A 204 -0.64 3.90 -29.81
CA GLU A 204 -0.07 3.29 -28.62
C GLU A 204 -1.11 3.20 -27.49
N ALA A 205 -1.94 4.22 -27.35
CA ALA A 205 -3.05 4.18 -26.38
C ALA A 205 -4.03 3.06 -26.68
N LEU A 206 -4.45 2.92 -27.96
CA LEU A 206 -5.36 1.84 -28.39
C LEU A 206 -4.76 0.45 -28.19
N ALA A 207 -3.47 0.27 -28.49
CA ALA A 207 -2.77 -0.99 -28.27
C ALA A 207 -2.76 -1.36 -26.76
N LEU A 208 -2.39 -0.40 -25.90
CA LEU A 208 -2.38 -0.58 -24.45
C LEU A 208 -3.78 -0.90 -23.90
N ILE A 209 -4.81 -0.19 -24.36
CA ILE A 209 -6.21 -0.41 -23.97
C ILE A 209 -6.65 -1.83 -24.38
N SER A 210 -6.37 -2.24 -25.64
CA SER A 210 -6.72 -3.57 -26.13
C SER A 210 -6.09 -4.66 -25.26
N GLU A 211 -4.83 -4.53 -24.94
CA GLU A 211 -4.13 -5.46 -24.05
C GLU A 211 -4.74 -5.46 -22.64
N SER A 212 -4.98 -4.26 -22.08
CA SER A 212 -5.53 -4.13 -20.72
C SER A 212 -6.91 -4.76 -20.58
N LEU A 213 -7.76 -4.62 -21.60
CA LEU A 213 -9.11 -5.19 -21.61
C LEU A 213 -9.13 -6.71 -21.83
N LYS A 214 -8.07 -7.30 -22.43
CA LYS A 214 -7.88 -8.76 -22.46
C LYS A 214 -7.55 -9.31 -21.07
N MET A 215 -6.81 -8.55 -20.26
CA MET A 215 -6.44 -8.96 -18.90
C MET A 215 -7.60 -8.76 -17.91
N ASP A 216 -8.27 -7.61 -18.00
CA ASP A 216 -9.39 -7.24 -17.15
C ASP A 216 -10.44 -6.48 -17.97
N GLN A 217 -11.51 -7.20 -18.35
CA GLN A 217 -12.63 -6.62 -19.11
C GLN A 217 -13.40 -5.54 -18.31
N PHE A 218 -13.22 -5.48 -16.99
CA PHE A 218 -13.85 -4.49 -16.10
C PHE A 218 -12.96 -3.28 -15.81
N ASN A 219 -11.84 -3.13 -16.51
CA ASN A 219 -11.06 -1.90 -16.45
C ASN A 219 -11.83 -0.74 -17.10
N TYR A 220 -12.75 -0.15 -16.34
CA TYR A 220 -13.60 0.95 -16.82
C TYR A 220 -12.81 2.19 -17.22
N GLY A 221 -11.64 2.44 -16.62
CA GLY A 221 -10.75 3.52 -17.05
C GLY A 221 -10.28 3.34 -18.48
N CYS A 222 -9.80 2.15 -18.85
CA CYS A 222 -9.42 1.83 -20.22
C CYS A 222 -10.62 1.86 -21.18
N ARG A 223 -11.81 1.40 -20.78
CA ARG A 223 -13.02 1.50 -21.61
C ARG A 223 -13.42 2.96 -21.86
N TYR A 224 -13.30 3.81 -20.86
CA TYR A 224 -13.58 5.23 -21.02
C TYR A 224 -12.60 5.91 -21.97
N GLU A 225 -11.31 5.62 -21.84
CA GLU A 225 -10.31 6.14 -22.78
C GLU A 225 -10.52 5.60 -24.21
N GLN A 226 -10.94 4.36 -24.37
CA GLN A 226 -11.33 3.78 -25.68
C GLN A 226 -12.47 4.55 -26.35
N TYR A 227 -13.42 5.03 -25.55
CA TYR A 227 -14.54 5.83 -26.05
C TYR A 227 -14.10 7.25 -26.48
N LEU A 228 -13.07 7.80 -25.83
CA LEU A 228 -12.57 9.15 -26.12
C LEU A 228 -11.60 9.23 -27.31
N LEU A 229 -11.02 8.10 -27.74
CA LEU A 229 -10.13 7.97 -28.88
C LEU A 229 -10.89 7.70 -30.16
#